data_c3d91878f68237fb5ae30c5207ed70bf
#
_entry.id   c3d91878f68237fb5ae30c5207ed70bf
#
_cell.length_a   1.000
_cell.length_b   1.000
_cell.length_c   1.000
_cell.angle_alpha   90.00
_cell.angle_beta   90.00
_cell.angle_gamma   90.00
#
_symmetry.space_group_name_H-M   'P 1'
#
loop_
_entity.id
_entity.type
_entity.pdbx_description
1 polymer ?
#
loop_
_entity_poly.entity_id
_entity_poly.type
_entity_poly.pdbx_seq_one_letter_code
_entity_poly.pdbx_strand_id
1 'polypeptide(L)'
;MIGLSVLGGKMKRLAFVMFAALAVIFSGCSKEKAGKQVIIYSNADDEAAVSAKKALDENGFAGKYIFQSFGTSELGGKILAEGSSIEADLITMSSFYIESAQKINNMFIDLDFADEQVIETPAFYKPMLALQGAVIYNSMVMADKNLPLPKSIKDIGNPIYKDWVSVVDPLGSTTAWLMVQALIESYGYDGAKGVLASIYKNAGPHLELSGSGPIKKIRAGEVAVGFGLRHQAVRDRKAGLPVDFVDPEEGNYTLTESVAVINKGNKTNPLAKEMAQCIIEKGRAYIIADYPVVLYKGESVDADNNATNAKVYGEPLTTELLQKHQALSESAK
;
A
#
# COMPACT_ATOMS: atom_id res chain seq x y z
N MET A 1 6.20 -49.87 74.15
CA MET A 1 7.46 -50.07 73.45
C MET A 1 7.32 -51.24 72.51
N ILE A 2 7.60 -51.09 71.23
CA ILE A 2 7.53 -52.02 70.08
C ILE A 2 6.54 -51.42 69.09
N GLY A 3 6.87 -50.95 67.95
CA GLY A 3 7.99 -50.98 67.04
C GLY A 3 7.53 -50.33 65.76
N LEU A 4 8.14 -49.21 65.39
CA LEU A 4 7.93 -48.48 64.12
C LEU A 4 9.19 -48.64 63.30
N SER A 5 9.28 -49.61 62.42
CA SER A 5 10.40 -49.69 61.49
C SER A 5 10.22 -50.71 60.34
N VAL A 6 9.16 -50.64 59.53
CA VAL A 6 9.11 -51.47 58.29
C VAL A 6 8.34 -50.79 57.15
N LEU A 7 8.11 -49.48 57.10
CA LEU A 7 7.36 -48.87 56.00
C LEU A 7 8.18 -47.90 55.13
N GLY A 8 9.50 -47.76 55.36
CA GLY A 8 10.34 -46.77 54.67
C GLY A 8 10.95 -47.25 53.35
N GLY A 9 10.93 -48.52 53.03
CA GLY A 9 11.70 -49.08 51.89
C GLY A 9 10.96 -49.19 50.57
N LYS A 10 9.64 -49.29 50.58
CA LYS A 10 8.86 -49.50 49.35
C LYS A 10 8.38 -48.21 48.67
N MET A 11 8.24 -47.13 49.45
CA MET A 11 7.86 -45.83 48.87
C MET A 11 8.99 -45.11 48.11
N LYS A 12 10.25 -45.30 48.44
CA LYS A 12 11.40 -44.72 47.74
C LYS A 12 11.67 -45.36 46.36
N ARG A 13 11.29 -46.61 46.16
CA ARG A 13 11.45 -47.28 44.82
C ARG A 13 10.32 -46.95 43.86
N LEU A 14 9.12 -46.63 44.33
CA LEU A 14 8.00 -46.21 43.45
C LEU A 14 8.16 -44.77 42.99
N ALA A 15 8.71 -43.86 43.81
CA ALA A 15 8.99 -42.48 43.42
C ALA A 15 10.09 -42.36 42.38
N PHE A 16 11.09 -43.28 42.37
CA PHE A 16 12.19 -43.25 41.38
C PHE A 16 11.77 -43.79 40.02
N VAL A 17 10.84 -44.73 39.95
CA VAL A 17 10.30 -45.23 38.67
C VAL A 17 9.32 -44.26 38.04
N MET A 18 8.56 -43.48 38.83
CA MET A 18 7.66 -42.44 38.32
C MET A 18 8.42 -41.21 37.75
N PHE A 19 9.59 -40.88 38.34
CA PHE A 19 10.41 -39.76 37.86
C PHE A 19 11.20 -40.12 36.56
N ALA A 20 11.53 -41.42 36.37
CA ALA A 20 12.17 -41.88 35.14
C ALA A 20 11.17 -41.98 33.94
N ALA A 21 9.88 -42.26 34.22
CA ALA A 21 8.85 -42.31 33.19
C ALA A 21 8.39 -40.90 32.71
N LEU A 22 8.53 -39.84 33.53
CA LEU A 22 8.20 -38.47 33.15
C LEU A 22 9.32 -37.80 32.36
N ALA A 23 10.56 -38.30 32.42
CA ALA A 23 11.70 -37.73 31.68
C ALA A 23 11.75 -38.17 30.18
N VAL A 24 10.96 -39.18 29.78
CA VAL A 24 10.95 -39.67 28.38
C VAL A 24 9.90 -38.98 27.50
N ILE A 25 8.96 -38.25 28.10
CA ILE A 25 7.90 -37.53 27.30
C ILE A 25 8.34 -36.13 26.84
N PHE A 26 9.46 -35.61 27.35
CA PHE A 26 9.99 -34.30 26.96
C PHE A 26 11.09 -34.31 25.87
N SER A 27 11.40 -35.46 25.29
CA SER A 27 12.46 -35.59 24.26
C SER A 27 11.92 -35.67 22.84
N GLY A 28 10.72 -35.16 22.57
CA GLY A 28 10.06 -35.23 21.24
C GLY A 28 9.67 -33.91 20.60
N CYS A 29 10.04 -32.75 21.16
CA CYS A 29 9.99 -31.50 20.44
C CYS A 29 11.40 -31.17 19.92
N SER A 30 11.73 -31.65 18.72
CA SER A 30 12.74 -30.98 17.91
C SER A 30 12.24 -29.53 17.74
N LYS A 31 12.82 -28.60 18.50
CA LYS A 31 12.78 -27.19 18.10
C LYS A 31 13.46 -27.16 16.73
N GLU A 32 12.67 -27.23 15.65
CA GLU A 32 13.12 -26.62 14.41
C GLU A 32 13.70 -25.27 14.84
N LYS A 33 14.95 -25.03 14.53
CA LYS A 33 15.53 -23.70 14.71
C LYS A 33 14.61 -22.79 13.89
N ALA A 34 13.76 -22.01 14.58
CA ALA A 34 12.94 -21.03 13.92
C ALA A 34 13.90 -20.20 13.08
N GLY A 35 13.82 -20.35 11.78
CA GLY A 35 14.63 -19.57 10.85
C GLY A 35 14.40 -18.09 11.15
N LYS A 36 15.38 -17.24 10.82
CA LYS A 36 15.22 -15.80 10.98
C LYS A 36 13.97 -15.36 10.21
N GLN A 37 13.00 -14.75 10.89
CA GLN A 37 11.80 -14.21 10.25
C GLN A 37 12.20 -13.17 9.18
N VAL A 38 11.42 -13.11 8.12
CA VAL A 38 11.55 -12.07 7.08
C VAL A 38 10.95 -10.77 7.60
N ILE A 39 11.70 -9.69 7.57
CA ILE A 39 11.21 -8.37 7.92
C ILE A 39 10.67 -7.71 6.65
N ILE A 40 9.37 -7.43 6.65
CA ILE A 40 8.66 -6.79 5.53
C ILE A 40 8.32 -5.36 5.92
N TYR A 41 8.81 -4.39 5.15
CA TYR A 41 8.41 -2.99 5.28
C TYR A 41 7.44 -2.63 4.14
N SER A 42 6.36 -1.95 4.48
CA SER A 42 5.28 -1.65 3.53
C SER A 42 4.73 -0.24 3.73
N ASN A 43 4.44 0.47 2.63
CA ASN A 43 3.61 1.67 2.65
C ASN A 43 2.16 1.40 2.21
N ALA A 44 1.83 0.13 1.98
CA ALA A 44 0.49 -0.27 1.57
C ALA A 44 -0.56 0.14 2.61
N ASP A 45 -1.72 0.55 2.14
CA ASP A 45 -2.88 0.75 3.01
C ASP A 45 -3.41 -0.58 3.58
N ASP A 46 -4.41 -0.50 4.45
CA ASP A 46 -4.88 -1.64 5.22
C ASP A 46 -5.39 -2.78 4.33
N GLU A 47 -6.10 -2.49 3.23
CA GLU A 47 -6.67 -3.49 2.33
C GLU A 47 -5.55 -4.28 1.62
N ALA A 48 -4.55 -3.61 1.07
CA ALA A 48 -3.44 -4.26 0.40
C ALA A 48 -2.55 -5.05 1.39
N ALA A 49 -2.31 -4.50 2.59
CA ALA A 49 -1.58 -5.17 3.64
C ALA A 49 -2.30 -6.45 4.12
N VAL A 50 -3.63 -6.41 4.27
CA VAL A 50 -4.44 -7.58 4.62
C VAL A 50 -4.35 -8.64 3.53
N SER A 51 -4.49 -8.28 2.26
CA SER A 51 -4.41 -9.20 1.12
C SER A 51 -3.04 -9.85 0.99
N ALA A 52 -1.96 -9.09 1.17
CA ALA A 52 -0.59 -9.62 1.15
C ALA A 52 -0.34 -10.60 2.31
N LYS A 53 -0.73 -10.23 3.55
CA LYS A 53 -0.61 -11.12 4.73
C LYS A 53 -1.42 -12.38 4.57
N LYS A 54 -2.67 -12.27 4.07
CA LYS A 54 -3.53 -13.43 3.81
C LYS A 54 -2.86 -14.40 2.84
N ALA A 55 -2.31 -13.89 1.74
CA ALA A 55 -1.59 -14.73 0.78
C ALA A 55 -0.42 -15.46 1.44
N LEU A 56 0.38 -14.77 2.25
CA LEU A 56 1.51 -15.36 2.96
C LEU A 56 1.07 -16.42 3.96
N ASP A 57 0.07 -16.11 4.78
CA ASP A 57 -0.39 -17.01 5.86
C ASP A 57 -1.00 -18.30 5.31
N GLU A 58 -1.82 -18.21 4.26
CA GLU A 58 -2.46 -19.36 3.60
C GLU A 58 -1.48 -20.23 2.80
N ASN A 59 -0.30 -19.71 2.46
CA ASN A 59 0.72 -20.44 1.70
C ASN A 59 1.94 -20.84 2.54
N GLY A 60 1.77 -21.00 3.86
CA GLY A 60 2.75 -21.61 4.75
C GLY A 60 3.81 -20.66 5.29
N PHE A 61 3.62 -19.35 5.20
CA PHE A 61 4.53 -18.34 5.78
C PHE A 61 4.01 -17.75 7.09
N ALA A 62 2.87 -18.21 7.63
CA ALA A 62 2.36 -17.80 8.93
C ALA A 62 3.43 -17.93 10.02
N GLY A 63 3.68 -16.84 10.75
CA GLY A 63 4.71 -16.78 11.81
C GLY A 63 6.16 -16.72 11.30
N LYS A 64 6.41 -16.71 10.00
CA LYS A 64 7.76 -16.63 9.40
C LYS A 64 8.16 -15.21 8.98
N TYR A 65 7.32 -14.21 9.22
CA TYR A 65 7.60 -12.80 8.87
C TYR A 65 7.15 -11.84 9.96
N ILE A 66 7.69 -10.63 9.93
CA ILE A 66 7.27 -9.45 10.68
C ILE A 66 6.88 -8.39 9.67
N PHE A 67 5.62 -7.97 9.67
CA PHE A 67 5.11 -6.95 8.76
C PHE A 67 5.01 -5.61 9.49
N GLN A 68 5.68 -4.58 8.96
CA GLN A 68 5.70 -3.24 9.51
C GLN A 68 5.20 -2.24 8.47
N SER A 69 4.20 -1.43 8.85
CA SER A 69 3.62 -0.39 8.01
C SER A 69 4.26 0.97 8.29
N PHE A 70 4.48 1.74 7.22
CA PHE A 70 5.09 3.06 7.23
C PHE A 70 4.31 4.01 6.35
N GLY A 71 4.42 5.31 6.58
CA GLY A 71 4.02 6.32 5.60
C GLY A 71 4.92 6.27 4.35
N THR A 72 4.35 6.61 3.18
CA THR A 72 5.10 6.52 1.90
C THR A 72 6.38 7.34 1.91
N SER A 73 6.31 8.59 2.36
CA SER A 73 7.50 9.48 2.43
C SER A 73 8.52 9.00 3.45
N GLU A 74 8.07 8.42 4.57
CA GLU A 74 8.93 7.88 5.62
C GLU A 74 9.71 6.66 5.10
N LEU A 75 9.02 5.67 4.53
CA LEU A 75 9.67 4.49 3.98
C LEU A 75 10.57 4.85 2.80
N GLY A 76 10.12 5.77 1.93
CA GLY A 76 10.92 6.28 0.81
C GLY A 76 12.22 6.92 1.28
N GLY A 77 12.17 7.81 2.26
CA GLY A 77 13.37 8.41 2.86
C GLY A 77 14.30 7.36 3.48
N LYS A 78 13.73 6.36 4.17
CA LYS A 78 14.48 5.28 4.82
C LYS A 78 15.24 4.41 3.81
N ILE A 79 14.60 3.95 2.73
CA ILE A 79 15.27 3.12 1.72
C ILE A 79 16.37 3.88 0.96
N LEU A 80 16.17 5.18 0.70
CA LEU A 80 17.16 6.02 0.05
C LEU A 80 18.39 6.27 0.95
N ALA A 81 18.17 6.46 2.25
CA ALA A 81 19.23 6.77 3.19
C ALA A 81 20.03 5.54 3.65
N GLU A 82 19.35 4.41 3.90
CA GLU A 82 19.96 3.22 4.50
C GLU A 82 20.48 2.21 3.45
N GLY A 83 19.91 2.22 2.24
CA GLY A 83 20.28 1.28 1.18
C GLY A 83 20.20 -0.18 1.65
N SER A 84 21.17 -1.01 1.26
CA SER A 84 21.23 -2.44 1.65
C SER A 84 21.43 -2.69 3.14
N SER A 85 21.75 -1.67 3.94
CA SER A 85 21.87 -1.79 5.40
C SER A 85 20.54 -1.69 6.14
N ILE A 86 19.46 -1.37 5.44
CA ILE A 86 18.09 -1.36 6.01
C ILE A 86 17.76 -2.70 6.68
N GLU A 87 17.01 -2.66 7.78
CA GLU A 87 16.64 -3.86 8.50
C GLU A 87 15.73 -4.80 7.68
N ALA A 88 14.85 -4.23 6.84
CA ALA A 88 13.93 -5.00 6.00
C ALA A 88 14.66 -6.01 5.11
N ASP A 89 14.07 -7.17 4.90
CA ASP A 89 14.48 -8.17 3.91
C ASP A 89 13.67 -8.04 2.62
N LEU A 90 12.41 -7.58 2.73
CA LEU A 90 11.47 -7.37 1.64
C LEU A 90 10.75 -6.04 1.84
N ILE A 91 10.50 -5.32 0.76
CA ILE A 91 9.66 -4.12 0.79
C ILE A 91 8.50 -4.21 -0.20
N THR A 92 7.39 -3.56 0.13
CA THR A 92 6.32 -3.23 -0.82
C THR A 92 6.12 -1.73 -0.79
N MET A 93 6.28 -1.05 -1.95
CA MET A 93 6.08 0.38 -2.04
C MET A 93 5.99 0.87 -3.49
N SER A 94 5.74 2.17 -3.66
CA SER A 94 5.66 2.81 -4.97
C SER A 94 6.91 2.53 -5.81
N SER A 95 6.71 2.05 -7.04
CA SER A 95 7.78 1.57 -7.93
C SER A 95 8.86 2.62 -8.18
N PHE A 96 8.49 3.89 -8.32
CA PHE A 96 9.46 4.96 -8.54
C PHE A 96 10.45 5.17 -7.38
N TYR A 97 10.03 4.89 -6.12
CA TYR A 97 10.95 4.89 -4.98
C TYR A 97 11.92 3.71 -5.04
N ILE A 98 11.42 2.53 -5.42
CA ILE A 98 12.26 1.33 -5.61
C ILE A 98 13.29 1.59 -6.72
N GLU A 99 12.88 2.16 -7.86
CA GLU A 99 13.78 2.51 -8.96
C GLU A 99 14.81 3.56 -8.56
N SER A 100 14.40 4.60 -7.84
CA SER A 100 15.31 5.62 -7.32
C SER A 100 16.31 5.04 -6.34
N ALA A 101 15.87 4.18 -5.42
CA ALA A 101 16.74 3.51 -4.46
C ALA A 101 17.70 2.52 -5.14
N GLN A 102 17.25 1.80 -6.17
CA GLN A 102 18.13 0.95 -6.96
C GLN A 102 19.21 1.74 -7.68
N LYS A 103 18.84 2.85 -8.29
CA LYS A 103 19.77 3.74 -9.00
C LYS A 103 20.85 4.31 -8.07
N ILE A 104 20.49 4.68 -6.83
CA ILE A 104 21.41 5.29 -5.87
C ILE A 104 22.24 4.24 -5.13
N ASN A 105 21.61 3.15 -4.68
CA ASN A 105 22.17 2.23 -3.69
C ASN A 105 22.47 0.84 -4.26
N ASN A 106 21.97 0.49 -5.45
CA ASN A 106 22.05 -0.86 -6.03
C ASN A 106 21.64 -1.96 -5.02
N MET A 107 20.50 -1.77 -4.36
CA MET A 107 20.14 -2.45 -3.12
C MET A 107 19.15 -3.61 -3.28
N PHE A 108 18.68 -3.90 -4.47
CA PHE A 108 17.72 -4.98 -4.70
C PHE A 108 18.32 -6.12 -5.53
N ILE A 109 17.83 -7.34 -5.31
CA ILE A 109 18.15 -8.50 -6.16
C ILE A 109 17.13 -8.62 -7.29
N ASP A 110 17.52 -9.26 -8.38
CA ASP A 110 16.60 -9.63 -9.44
C ASP A 110 15.63 -10.72 -8.98
N LEU A 111 14.36 -10.57 -9.36
CA LEU A 111 13.28 -11.51 -9.11
C LEU A 111 13.05 -12.33 -10.38
N ASP A 112 13.58 -13.54 -10.42
CA ASP A 112 13.65 -14.43 -11.60
C ASP A 112 12.46 -15.41 -11.71
N PHE A 113 11.39 -15.23 -10.91
CA PHE A 113 10.19 -16.02 -11.09
C PHE A 113 9.40 -15.52 -12.30
N ALA A 114 8.84 -16.50 -13.05
CA ALA A 114 8.12 -16.22 -14.27
C ALA A 114 6.82 -15.47 -13.98
N ASP A 115 6.61 -14.37 -14.72
CA ASP A 115 5.38 -13.61 -14.73
C ASP A 115 5.17 -13.02 -16.13
N GLU A 116 3.92 -12.94 -16.54
CA GLU A 116 3.54 -12.30 -17.81
C GLU A 116 2.92 -10.93 -17.54
N GLN A 117 3.77 -9.93 -17.36
CA GLN A 117 3.34 -8.55 -17.13
C GLN A 117 2.70 -7.96 -18.39
N VAL A 118 1.69 -7.08 -18.19
CA VAL A 118 1.09 -6.28 -19.28
C VAL A 118 2.07 -5.20 -19.74
N ILE A 119 2.83 -4.62 -18.80
CA ILE A 119 3.89 -3.64 -19.07
C ILE A 119 5.17 -4.20 -18.43
N GLU A 120 6.20 -4.40 -19.23
CA GLU A 120 7.50 -4.86 -18.73
C GLU A 120 8.11 -3.89 -17.73
N THR A 121 8.65 -4.44 -16.66
CA THR A 121 9.35 -3.70 -15.60
C THR A 121 10.76 -4.26 -15.40
N PRO A 122 11.67 -3.49 -14.78
CA PRO A 122 12.99 -3.98 -14.39
C PRO A 122 12.91 -5.27 -13.54
N ALA A 123 13.90 -6.15 -13.68
CA ALA A 123 13.91 -7.46 -13.03
C ALA A 123 13.92 -7.42 -11.49
N PHE A 124 14.40 -6.33 -10.89
CA PHE A 124 14.59 -6.20 -9.44
C PHE A 124 13.32 -5.87 -8.65
N TYR A 125 12.15 -5.75 -9.29
CA TYR A 125 10.85 -5.67 -8.62
C TYR A 125 9.74 -6.29 -9.47
N LYS A 126 8.60 -6.56 -8.84
CA LYS A 126 7.38 -6.99 -9.52
C LYS A 126 6.19 -6.12 -9.08
N PRO A 127 5.37 -5.64 -10.03
CA PRO A 127 4.18 -4.84 -9.73
C PRO A 127 3.20 -5.63 -8.87
N MET A 128 2.75 -5.03 -7.75
CA MET A 128 1.81 -5.65 -6.84
C MET A 128 0.39 -5.11 -7.02
N LEU A 129 0.26 -3.79 -7.13
CA LEU A 129 -1.01 -3.10 -7.36
C LEU A 129 -0.78 -1.80 -8.13
N ALA A 130 -1.86 -1.21 -8.63
CA ALA A 130 -1.84 0.12 -9.21
C ALA A 130 -3.02 0.94 -8.69
N LEU A 131 -2.76 2.22 -8.50
CA LEU A 131 -3.68 3.22 -7.97
C LEU A 131 -4.02 4.22 -9.07
N GLN A 132 -5.31 4.51 -9.26
CA GLN A 132 -5.77 5.53 -10.20
C GLN A 132 -6.53 6.63 -9.46
N GLY A 133 -6.26 7.88 -9.83
CA GLY A 133 -6.94 9.03 -9.27
C GLY A 133 -8.27 9.32 -9.99
N ALA A 134 -9.27 9.83 -9.25
CA ALA A 134 -10.51 10.33 -9.79
C ALA A 134 -11.07 11.46 -8.91
N VAL A 135 -11.99 12.25 -9.46
CA VAL A 135 -12.87 13.10 -8.66
C VAL A 135 -13.94 12.22 -8.06
N ILE A 136 -14.09 12.27 -6.75
CA ILE A 136 -15.07 11.46 -5.99
C ILE A 136 -16.06 12.39 -5.28
N TYR A 137 -17.31 11.98 -5.14
CA TYR A 137 -18.35 12.84 -4.55
C TYR A 137 -19.42 12.03 -3.82
N ASN A 138 -20.10 12.70 -2.88
CA ASN A 138 -21.30 12.18 -2.22
C ASN A 138 -22.53 12.77 -2.90
N SER A 139 -23.30 11.92 -3.58
CA SER A 139 -24.45 12.33 -4.38
C SER A 139 -25.58 12.97 -3.54
N MET A 140 -25.76 12.54 -2.28
CA MET A 140 -26.75 13.12 -1.37
C MET A 140 -26.35 14.52 -0.90
N VAL A 141 -25.10 14.70 -0.52
CA VAL A 141 -24.58 16.02 -0.10
C VAL A 141 -24.58 16.99 -1.27
N MET A 142 -24.15 16.54 -2.47
CA MET A 142 -24.20 17.36 -3.68
C MET A 142 -25.63 17.87 -3.95
N ALA A 143 -26.63 16.99 -3.85
CA ALA A 143 -28.03 17.37 -4.05
C ALA A 143 -28.55 18.32 -2.96
N ASP A 144 -28.27 18.04 -1.67
CA ASP A 144 -28.70 18.86 -0.52
C ASP A 144 -28.14 20.30 -0.61
N LYS A 145 -26.90 20.43 -1.03
CA LYS A 145 -26.20 21.73 -1.16
C LYS A 145 -26.38 22.39 -2.53
N ASN A 146 -27.14 21.77 -3.46
CA ASN A 146 -27.31 22.22 -4.84
C ASN A 146 -25.98 22.50 -5.56
N LEU A 147 -24.99 21.65 -5.33
CA LEU A 147 -23.68 21.74 -5.97
C LEU A 147 -23.72 21.08 -7.37
N PRO A 148 -23.19 21.74 -8.42
CA PRO A 148 -23.09 21.14 -9.73
C PRO A 148 -22.12 19.95 -9.72
N LEU A 149 -22.31 18.96 -10.59
CA LEU A 149 -21.37 17.86 -10.74
C LEU A 149 -20.10 18.35 -11.45
N PRO A 150 -18.90 18.25 -10.85
CA PRO A 150 -17.65 18.63 -11.50
C PRO A 150 -17.33 17.65 -12.64
N LYS A 151 -16.68 18.14 -13.73
CA LYS A 151 -16.20 17.33 -14.85
C LYS A 151 -14.69 17.19 -14.83
N SER A 152 -14.03 18.08 -14.13
CA SER A 152 -12.58 18.19 -14.11
C SER A 152 -12.05 18.34 -12.67
N ILE A 153 -10.76 18.08 -12.47
CA ILE A 153 -10.09 18.40 -11.21
C ILE A 153 -10.13 19.90 -10.95
N LYS A 154 -9.97 20.71 -12.01
CA LYS A 154 -10.05 22.16 -11.91
C LYS A 154 -11.38 22.65 -11.39
N ASP A 155 -12.48 21.99 -11.70
CA ASP A 155 -13.83 22.42 -11.27
C ASP A 155 -13.96 22.43 -9.75
N ILE A 156 -13.33 21.49 -9.02
CA ILE A 156 -13.39 21.47 -7.55
C ILE A 156 -12.67 22.66 -6.89
N GLY A 157 -11.90 23.42 -7.67
CA GLY A 157 -11.35 24.72 -7.29
C GLY A 157 -12.35 25.89 -7.41
N ASN A 158 -13.54 25.69 -8.00
CA ASN A 158 -14.54 26.75 -8.12
C ASN A 158 -15.05 27.16 -6.72
N PRO A 159 -15.20 28.47 -6.42
CA PRO A 159 -15.65 28.96 -5.11
C PRO A 159 -17.00 28.41 -4.63
N ILE A 160 -17.85 27.86 -5.52
CA ILE A 160 -19.11 27.22 -5.15
C ILE A 160 -18.91 25.99 -4.24
N TYR A 161 -17.74 25.33 -4.32
CA TYR A 161 -17.40 24.17 -3.50
C TYR A 161 -16.66 24.54 -2.20
N LYS A 162 -16.51 25.82 -1.87
CA LYS A 162 -15.81 26.26 -0.66
C LYS A 162 -16.34 25.53 0.57
N ASP A 163 -15.43 24.97 1.38
CA ASP A 163 -15.68 24.18 2.59
C ASP A 163 -16.33 22.79 2.33
N TRP A 164 -16.54 22.41 1.07
CA TRP A 164 -17.12 21.12 0.66
C TRP A 164 -16.13 20.23 -0.10
N VAL A 165 -14.85 20.56 -0.10
CA VAL A 165 -13.79 19.82 -0.81
C VAL A 165 -12.88 19.12 0.18
N SER A 166 -12.48 17.87 -0.12
CA SER A 166 -11.36 17.22 0.55
C SER A 166 -10.37 16.67 -0.48
N VAL A 167 -9.09 16.96 -0.28
CA VAL A 167 -7.98 16.44 -1.10
C VAL A 167 -6.81 16.06 -0.21
N VAL A 168 -5.86 15.33 -0.77
CA VAL A 168 -4.66 14.88 -0.05
C VAL A 168 -3.53 15.88 -0.23
N ASP A 169 -2.75 16.09 0.83
CA ASP A 169 -1.50 16.83 0.79
C ASP A 169 -0.39 15.99 0.15
N PRO A 170 0.30 16.47 -0.90
CA PRO A 170 1.40 15.76 -1.52
C PRO A 170 2.58 15.43 -0.60
N LEU A 171 2.73 16.15 0.53
CA LEU A 171 3.73 15.80 1.55
C LEU A 171 3.33 14.57 2.37
N GLY A 172 2.02 14.33 2.54
CA GLY A 172 1.51 13.22 3.32
C GLY A 172 1.44 11.90 2.54
N SER A 173 0.92 11.97 1.30
CA SER A 173 0.68 10.77 0.50
C SER A 173 0.85 11.01 -1.00
N THR A 174 1.40 10.01 -1.68
CA THR A 174 1.54 10.01 -3.14
C THR A 174 0.21 9.91 -3.91
N THR A 175 -0.91 9.61 -3.25
CA THR A 175 -2.25 9.75 -3.87
C THR A 175 -2.49 11.17 -4.39
N ALA A 176 -2.01 12.19 -3.67
CA ALA A 176 -2.07 13.59 -4.13
C ALA A 176 -1.26 13.82 -5.39
N TRP A 177 -0.19 13.06 -5.61
CA TRP A 177 0.64 13.22 -6.81
C TRP A 177 -0.08 12.86 -8.10
N LEU A 178 -1.08 11.95 -8.04
CA LEU A 178 -1.97 11.67 -9.18
C LEU A 178 -2.71 12.93 -9.65
N MET A 179 -3.18 13.74 -8.69
CA MET A 179 -3.84 15.02 -8.97
C MET A 179 -2.84 16.04 -9.55
N VAL A 180 -1.68 16.17 -8.94
CA VAL A 180 -0.65 17.15 -9.36
C VAL A 180 -0.14 16.83 -10.76
N GLN A 181 0.10 15.54 -11.07
CA GLN A 181 0.47 15.10 -12.43
C GLN A 181 -0.57 15.52 -13.47
N ALA A 182 -1.84 15.21 -13.19
CA ALA A 182 -2.95 15.55 -14.09
C ALA A 182 -3.06 17.06 -14.36
N LEU A 183 -2.89 17.88 -13.33
CA LEU A 183 -2.94 19.33 -13.45
C LEU A 183 -1.74 19.90 -14.21
N ILE A 184 -0.53 19.40 -13.97
CA ILE A 184 0.67 19.88 -14.67
C ILE A 184 0.63 19.53 -16.16
N GLU A 185 0.26 18.29 -16.51
CA GLU A 185 0.13 17.88 -17.90
C GLU A 185 -0.95 18.68 -18.65
N SER A 186 -2.03 19.04 -17.97
CA SER A 186 -3.14 19.75 -18.59
C SER A 186 -2.93 21.26 -18.67
N TYR A 187 -2.27 21.88 -17.70
CA TYR A 187 -2.21 23.34 -17.55
C TYR A 187 -0.81 23.92 -17.41
N GLY A 188 0.24 23.09 -17.46
CA GLY A 188 1.61 23.48 -17.14
C GLY A 188 1.80 23.83 -15.67
N TYR A 189 3.03 24.14 -15.26
CA TYR A 189 3.36 24.41 -13.84
C TYR A 189 2.60 25.61 -13.26
N ASP A 190 2.55 26.74 -13.98
CA ASP A 190 1.88 27.95 -13.49
C ASP A 190 0.37 27.79 -13.42
N GLY A 191 -0.24 27.14 -14.42
CA GLY A 191 -1.66 26.84 -14.43
C GLY A 191 -2.04 25.87 -13.33
N ALA A 192 -1.26 24.80 -13.13
CA ALA A 192 -1.44 23.83 -12.04
C ALA A 192 -1.35 24.49 -10.66
N LYS A 193 -0.37 25.39 -10.46
CA LYS A 193 -0.25 26.15 -9.22
C LYS A 193 -1.51 26.95 -8.90
N GLY A 194 -2.06 27.65 -9.89
CA GLY A 194 -3.28 28.47 -9.73
C GLY A 194 -4.51 27.60 -9.38
N VAL A 195 -4.62 26.43 -10.03
CA VAL A 195 -5.72 25.47 -9.73
C VAL A 195 -5.55 24.87 -8.33
N LEU A 196 -4.34 24.43 -7.95
CA LEU A 196 -4.05 23.91 -6.61
C LEU A 196 -4.38 24.93 -5.52
N ALA A 197 -3.98 26.20 -5.70
CA ALA A 197 -4.30 27.26 -4.73
C ALA A 197 -5.83 27.42 -4.52
N SER A 198 -6.60 27.33 -5.61
CA SER A 198 -8.07 27.39 -5.53
C SER A 198 -8.66 26.19 -4.82
N ILE A 199 -8.16 24.98 -5.11
CA ILE A 199 -8.57 23.72 -4.47
C ILE A 199 -8.25 23.74 -2.96
N TYR A 200 -7.02 24.13 -2.57
CA TYR A 200 -6.62 24.20 -1.16
C TYR A 200 -7.41 25.24 -0.38
N LYS A 201 -7.70 26.38 -1.01
CA LYS A 201 -8.59 27.40 -0.41
C LYS A 201 -9.99 26.84 -0.16
N ASN A 202 -10.54 26.03 -1.07
CA ASN A 202 -11.84 25.39 -0.91
C ASN A 202 -11.83 24.27 0.13
N ALA A 203 -10.73 23.49 0.19
CA ALA A 203 -10.56 22.39 1.13
C ALA A 203 -10.39 22.88 2.57
N GLY A 204 -9.66 23.97 2.80
CA GLY A 204 -9.42 24.49 4.14
C GLY A 204 -8.94 23.41 5.13
N PRO A 205 -9.72 23.08 6.19
CA PRO A 205 -9.34 22.09 7.19
C PRO A 205 -9.45 20.63 6.69
N HIS A 206 -9.95 20.41 5.48
CA HIS A 206 -10.13 19.09 4.88
C HIS A 206 -8.98 18.70 3.93
N LEU A 207 -7.80 19.30 4.14
CA LEU A 207 -6.55 18.86 3.52
C LEU A 207 -5.99 17.68 4.33
N GLU A 208 -5.97 16.48 3.70
CA GLU A 208 -5.70 15.23 4.39
C GLU A 208 -4.24 14.78 4.21
N LEU A 209 -3.70 14.06 5.20
CA LEU A 209 -2.35 13.49 5.13
C LEU A 209 -2.34 12.03 4.62
N SER A 210 -3.50 11.39 4.54
CA SER A 210 -3.67 9.99 4.09
C SER A 210 -4.38 9.93 2.75
N GLY A 211 -3.95 9.03 1.88
CA GLY A 211 -4.58 8.79 0.57
C GLY A 211 -6.06 8.40 0.64
N SER A 212 -6.49 7.77 1.73
CA SER A 212 -7.89 7.42 2.00
C SER A 212 -8.65 8.48 2.82
N GLY A 213 -8.02 9.62 3.17
CA GLY A 213 -8.67 10.71 3.92
C GLY A 213 -9.91 11.25 3.21
N PRO A 214 -9.81 11.68 1.93
CA PRO A 214 -10.94 12.26 1.22
C PRO A 214 -12.15 11.33 1.13
N ILE A 215 -11.98 10.05 0.81
CA ILE A 215 -13.12 9.12 0.72
C ILE A 215 -13.81 8.91 2.07
N LYS A 216 -13.06 8.90 3.18
CA LYS A 216 -13.63 8.78 4.53
C LYS A 216 -14.54 9.96 4.85
N LYS A 217 -14.12 11.19 4.53
CA LYS A 217 -14.93 12.40 4.73
C LYS A 217 -16.15 12.46 3.80
N ILE A 218 -16.00 12.03 2.56
CA ILE A 218 -17.10 11.94 1.59
C ILE A 218 -18.12 10.89 2.04
N ARG A 219 -17.69 9.72 2.51
CA ARG A 219 -18.59 8.68 3.08
C ARG A 219 -19.39 9.22 4.28
N ALA A 220 -18.73 9.97 5.16
CA ALA A 220 -19.35 10.56 6.33
C ALA A 220 -20.29 11.73 5.99
N GLY A 221 -20.28 12.26 4.77
CA GLY A 221 -21.01 13.45 4.37
C GLY A 221 -20.45 14.74 4.96
N GLU A 222 -19.22 14.74 5.47
CA GLU A 222 -18.54 15.93 5.97
C GLU A 222 -18.18 16.89 4.84
N VAL A 223 -17.90 16.37 3.67
CA VAL A 223 -17.65 17.11 2.43
C VAL A 223 -18.45 16.52 1.28
N ALA A 224 -18.64 17.30 0.23
CA ALA A 224 -19.44 16.91 -0.93
C ALA A 224 -18.58 16.24 -2.01
N VAL A 225 -17.35 16.69 -2.21
CA VAL A 225 -16.51 16.31 -3.34
C VAL A 225 -15.04 16.31 -2.94
N GLY A 226 -14.22 15.59 -3.67
CA GLY A 226 -12.77 15.60 -3.48
C GLY A 226 -12.02 14.87 -4.59
N PHE A 227 -10.71 14.78 -4.43
CA PHE A 227 -9.88 13.93 -5.29
C PHE A 227 -9.30 12.80 -4.45
N GLY A 228 -9.42 11.56 -4.96
CA GLY A 228 -8.98 10.37 -4.24
C GLY A 228 -8.82 9.16 -5.15
N LEU A 229 -8.81 7.96 -4.57
CA LEU A 229 -8.59 6.71 -5.29
C LEU A 229 -9.89 6.20 -5.91
N ARG A 230 -9.90 6.07 -7.24
CA ARG A 230 -11.05 5.68 -8.06
C ARG A 230 -11.70 4.38 -7.59
N HIS A 231 -10.89 3.35 -7.32
CA HIS A 231 -11.39 2.02 -6.93
C HIS A 231 -12.20 2.05 -5.63
N GLN A 232 -11.86 2.95 -4.69
CA GLN A 232 -12.62 3.11 -3.44
C GLN A 232 -14.04 3.62 -3.72
N ALA A 233 -14.20 4.58 -4.62
CA ALA A 233 -15.51 5.09 -5.02
C ALA A 233 -16.32 4.05 -5.80
N VAL A 234 -15.68 3.28 -6.71
CA VAL A 234 -16.33 2.16 -7.42
C VAL A 234 -16.87 1.14 -6.43
N ARG A 235 -16.07 0.74 -5.45
CA ARG A 235 -16.48 -0.20 -4.39
C ARG A 235 -17.67 0.33 -3.58
N ASP A 236 -17.60 1.59 -3.16
CA ASP A 236 -18.64 2.21 -2.35
C ASP A 236 -19.97 2.31 -3.11
N ARG A 237 -19.91 2.70 -4.39
CA ARG A 237 -21.09 2.71 -5.27
C ARG A 237 -21.71 1.32 -5.40
N LYS A 238 -20.90 0.29 -5.62
CA LYS A 238 -21.36 -1.11 -5.68
C LYS A 238 -21.96 -1.58 -4.35
N ALA A 239 -21.49 -1.07 -3.22
CA ALA A 239 -22.04 -1.34 -1.90
C ALA A 239 -23.32 -0.54 -1.59
N GLY A 240 -23.81 0.31 -2.51
CA GLY A 240 -25.03 1.11 -2.35
C GLY A 240 -24.84 2.35 -1.48
N LEU A 241 -23.62 2.77 -1.21
CA LEU A 241 -23.34 4.04 -0.53
C LEU A 241 -23.59 5.21 -1.50
N PRO A 242 -23.96 6.41 -0.98
CA PRO A 242 -24.19 7.59 -1.80
C PRO A 242 -22.87 8.21 -2.30
N VAL A 243 -21.92 7.37 -2.70
CA VAL A 243 -20.60 7.76 -3.21
C VAL A 243 -20.52 7.37 -4.66
N ASP A 244 -20.03 8.29 -5.49
CA ASP A 244 -19.76 8.04 -6.90
C ASP A 244 -18.50 8.83 -7.34
N PHE A 245 -18.13 8.72 -8.60
CA PHE A 245 -16.91 9.33 -9.13
C PHE A 245 -17.12 9.89 -10.53
N VAL A 246 -16.20 10.75 -10.91
CA VAL A 246 -16.02 11.23 -12.29
C VAL A 246 -14.57 10.96 -12.69
N ASP A 247 -14.39 10.34 -13.85
CA ASP A 247 -13.09 10.28 -14.52
C ASP A 247 -12.81 11.67 -15.10
N PRO A 248 -11.84 12.43 -14.57
CA PRO A 248 -11.72 13.85 -14.87
C PRO A 248 -11.20 14.10 -16.29
N GLU A 249 -11.54 15.28 -16.85
CA GLU A 249 -11.08 15.69 -18.18
C GLU A 249 -9.55 15.76 -18.28
N GLU A 250 -8.84 16.06 -17.19
CA GLU A 250 -7.38 16.06 -17.12
C GLU A 250 -6.80 14.64 -17.25
N GLY A 251 -7.55 13.63 -16.86
CA GLY A 251 -7.18 12.20 -16.96
C GLY A 251 -7.02 11.49 -15.62
N ASN A 252 -7.12 10.15 -15.71
CA ASN A 252 -6.84 9.25 -14.60
C ASN A 252 -5.38 8.80 -14.69
N TYR A 253 -4.51 9.45 -13.93
CA TYR A 253 -3.10 9.05 -13.83
C TYR A 253 -2.95 7.86 -12.90
N THR A 254 -1.89 7.07 -13.11
CA THR A 254 -1.66 5.81 -12.40
C THR A 254 -0.33 5.84 -11.67
N LEU A 255 -0.33 5.36 -10.42
CA LEU A 255 0.87 5.00 -9.66
C LEU A 255 0.86 3.49 -9.39
N THR A 256 2.00 2.85 -9.61
CA THR A 256 2.19 1.42 -9.33
C THR A 256 2.95 1.23 -8.05
N GLU A 257 2.53 0.27 -7.23
CA GLU A 257 3.26 -0.24 -6.08
C GLU A 257 3.77 -1.65 -6.38
N SER A 258 4.96 -1.94 -5.93
CA SER A 258 5.69 -3.14 -6.28
C SER A 258 6.33 -3.79 -5.06
N VAL A 259 6.65 -5.06 -5.20
CA VAL A 259 7.43 -5.83 -4.23
C VAL A 259 8.88 -5.93 -4.70
N ALA A 260 9.84 -5.75 -3.78
CA ALA A 260 11.27 -5.89 -4.04
C ALA A 260 11.98 -6.52 -2.84
N VAL A 261 13.08 -7.25 -3.10
CA VAL A 261 13.86 -7.96 -2.07
C VAL A 261 15.23 -7.29 -1.91
N ILE A 262 15.59 -7.00 -0.66
CA ILE A 262 16.84 -6.33 -0.35
C ILE A 262 18.03 -7.27 -0.57
N ASN A 263 19.03 -6.76 -1.27
CA ASN A 263 20.32 -7.43 -1.48
C ASN A 263 21.22 -7.24 -0.26
N LYS A 264 21.34 -8.25 0.56
CA LYS A 264 22.29 -8.29 1.71
C LYS A 264 23.47 -9.24 1.43
N GLY A 265 23.77 -9.48 0.15
CA GLY A 265 24.81 -10.44 -0.27
C GLY A 265 24.53 -11.85 0.26
N ASN A 266 25.52 -12.50 0.86
CA ASN A 266 25.36 -13.86 1.44
C ASN A 266 24.41 -13.89 2.66
N LYS A 267 23.93 -12.74 3.16
CA LYS A 267 22.96 -12.64 4.26
C LYS A 267 21.55 -12.36 3.77
N THR A 268 21.34 -12.27 2.46
CA THR A 268 19.99 -12.13 1.88
C THR A 268 19.15 -13.32 2.32
N ASN A 269 17.99 -13.04 2.94
CA ASN A 269 17.11 -14.08 3.43
C ASN A 269 16.41 -14.78 2.23
N PRO A 270 16.63 -16.07 1.98
CA PRO A 270 16.03 -16.74 0.82
C PRO A 270 14.50 -16.78 0.88
N LEU A 271 13.90 -16.83 2.08
CA LEU A 271 12.46 -16.76 2.25
C LEU A 271 11.85 -15.44 1.76
N ALA A 272 12.62 -14.34 1.72
CA ALA A 272 12.11 -13.07 1.24
C ALA A 272 11.74 -13.13 -0.25
N LYS A 273 12.52 -13.87 -1.06
CA LYS A 273 12.21 -14.08 -2.48
C LYS A 273 11.00 -14.99 -2.65
N GLU A 274 10.89 -16.07 -1.87
CA GLU A 274 9.72 -16.94 -1.89
C GLU A 274 8.46 -16.20 -1.48
N MET A 275 8.54 -15.30 -0.47
CA MET A 275 7.42 -14.45 -0.04
C MET A 275 7.05 -13.41 -1.11
N ALA A 276 8.03 -12.79 -1.79
CA ALA A 276 7.78 -11.90 -2.91
C ALA A 276 7.02 -12.62 -4.03
N GLN A 277 7.45 -13.82 -4.39
CA GLN A 277 6.77 -14.66 -5.37
C GLN A 277 5.35 -15.02 -4.92
N CYS A 278 5.17 -15.41 -3.66
CA CYS A 278 3.85 -15.71 -3.10
C CYS A 278 2.90 -14.51 -3.15
N ILE A 279 3.37 -13.30 -2.82
CA ILE A 279 2.56 -12.06 -2.90
C ILE A 279 2.08 -11.84 -4.34
N ILE A 280 2.95 -12.06 -5.35
CA ILE A 280 2.57 -11.88 -6.75
C ILE A 280 1.70 -13.03 -7.26
N GLU A 281 2.12 -14.29 -7.12
CA GLU A 281 1.41 -15.43 -7.73
C GLU A 281 0.11 -15.80 -7.00
N LYS A 282 0.04 -15.62 -5.69
CA LYS A 282 -1.12 -15.98 -4.85
C LYS A 282 -1.88 -14.76 -4.33
N GLY A 283 -1.15 -13.69 -4.00
CA GLY A 283 -1.74 -12.48 -3.44
C GLY A 283 -2.47 -11.63 -4.47
N ARG A 284 -2.07 -11.63 -5.74
CA ARG A 284 -2.73 -10.84 -6.78
C ARG A 284 -4.23 -11.13 -6.90
N ALA A 285 -4.66 -12.36 -6.73
CA ALA A 285 -6.08 -12.73 -6.77
C ALA A 285 -6.91 -12.01 -5.67
N TYR A 286 -6.32 -11.74 -4.51
CA TYR A 286 -6.95 -10.96 -3.44
C TYR A 286 -6.81 -9.46 -3.71
N ILE A 287 -5.62 -9.03 -4.11
CA ILE A 287 -5.30 -7.61 -4.34
C ILE A 287 -6.15 -7.03 -5.47
N ILE A 288 -6.34 -7.73 -6.59
CA ILE A 288 -7.11 -7.23 -7.74
C ILE A 288 -8.59 -7.02 -7.41
N ALA A 289 -9.11 -7.68 -6.38
CA ALA A 289 -10.47 -7.47 -5.92
C ALA A 289 -10.66 -6.07 -5.30
N ASP A 290 -9.64 -5.56 -4.60
CA ASP A 290 -9.66 -4.23 -3.98
C ASP A 290 -9.01 -3.16 -4.87
N TYR A 291 -7.99 -3.54 -5.66
CA TYR A 291 -7.24 -2.67 -6.59
C TYR A 291 -7.39 -3.18 -8.02
N PRO A 292 -8.54 -2.98 -8.65
CA PRO A 292 -8.91 -3.61 -9.89
C PRO A 292 -8.24 -2.95 -11.11
N VAL A 293 -6.93 -3.09 -11.20
CA VAL A 293 -6.11 -2.70 -12.35
C VAL A 293 -5.36 -3.94 -12.83
N VAL A 294 -5.50 -4.28 -14.11
CA VAL A 294 -4.82 -5.40 -14.75
C VAL A 294 -3.32 -5.11 -14.85
N LEU A 295 -2.49 -5.95 -14.25
CA LEU A 295 -1.02 -5.88 -14.28
C LEU A 295 -0.39 -7.08 -14.96
N TYR A 296 -1.08 -8.22 -14.98
CA TYR A 296 -0.60 -9.48 -15.53
C TYR A 296 -1.57 -10.04 -16.57
N LYS A 297 -1.03 -10.71 -17.59
CA LYS A 297 -1.86 -11.37 -18.61
C LYS A 297 -2.77 -12.41 -17.97
N GLY A 298 -3.98 -12.51 -18.47
CA GLY A 298 -5.00 -13.40 -17.91
C GLY A 298 -5.80 -12.84 -16.74
N GLU A 299 -5.39 -11.72 -16.15
CA GLU A 299 -6.24 -10.98 -15.20
C GLU A 299 -7.39 -10.30 -15.92
N SER A 300 -8.52 -10.18 -15.26
CA SER A 300 -9.69 -9.44 -15.74
C SER A 300 -10.35 -8.66 -14.60
N VAL A 301 -10.93 -7.53 -14.92
CA VAL A 301 -11.69 -6.69 -13.99
C VAL A 301 -13.02 -6.31 -14.61
N ASP A 302 -13.99 -5.99 -13.77
CA ASP A 302 -15.28 -5.48 -14.26
C ASP A 302 -15.08 -4.18 -15.05
N ALA A 303 -15.90 -3.97 -16.07
CA ALA A 303 -15.84 -2.80 -16.94
C ALA A 303 -15.89 -1.46 -16.18
N ASP A 304 -16.65 -1.38 -15.10
CA ASP A 304 -16.73 -0.21 -14.20
C ASP A 304 -15.41 0.18 -13.57
N ASN A 305 -14.47 -0.75 -13.47
CA ASN A 305 -13.15 -0.49 -12.91
C ASN A 305 -12.17 0.10 -13.93
N ASN A 306 -12.48 0.02 -15.22
CA ASN A 306 -11.65 0.64 -16.25
C ASN A 306 -11.89 2.15 -16.27
N ALA A 307 -10.83 2.92 -16.01
CA ALA A 307 -10.89 4.37 -16.15
C ALA A 307 -11.14 4.76 -17.61
N THR A 308 -12.08 5.67 -17.85
CA THR A 308 -12.47 6.09 -19.21
C THR A 308 -11.46 7.06 -19.82
N ASN A 309 -10.60 7.68 -19.02
CA ASN A 309 -9.61 8.65 -19.43
C ASN A 309 -8.23 8.34 -18.82
N ALA A 310 -7.80 7.08 -18.89
CA ALA A 310 -6.51 6.64 -18.36
C ALA A 310 -5.35 7.33 -19.12
N LYS A 311 -4.40 7.89 -18.36
CA LYS A 311 -3.20 8.57 -18.89
C LYS A 311 -1.95 8.14 -18.16
N VAL A 312 -0.83 8.24 -18.85
CA VAL A 312 0.52 8.08 -18.30
C VAL A 312 1.19 9.45 -18.29
N TYR A 313 1.91 9.77 -17.23
CA TYR A 313 2.66 11.02 -17.14
C TYR A 313 3.79 11.05 -18.16
N GLY A 314 4.03 12.20 -18.79
CA GLY A 314 4.96 12.34 -19.93
C GLY A 314 6.45 12.19 -19.56
N GLU A 315 6.80 12.35 -18.25
CA GLU A 315 8.16 12.16 -17.75
C GLU A 315 8.23 10.91 -16.87
N PRO A 316 9.40 10.22 -16.77
CA PRO A 316 9.59 9.14 -15.81
C PRO A 316 9.37 9.63 -14.38
N LEU A 317 8.60 8.87 -13.61
CA LEU A 317 8.35 9.19 -12.21
C LEU A 317 9.62 8.91 -11.39
N THR A 318 10.14 9.94 -10.74
CA THR A 318 11.33 9.87 -9.87
C THR A 318 11.11 10.62 -8.57
N THR A 319 11.99 10.40 -7.61
CA THR A 319 11.93 11.13 -6.33
C THR A 319 12.24 12.63 -6.51
N GLU A 320 13.09 12.98 -7.46
CA GLU A 320 13.39 14.38 -7.81
C GLU A 320 12.17 15.06 -8.41
N LEU A 321 11.46 14.39 -9.32
CA LEU A 321 10.22 14.90 -9.90
C LEU A 321 9.14 15.05 -8.82
N LEU A 322 9.00 14.08 -7.92
CA LEU A 322 8.07 14.18 -6.77
C LEU A 322 8.38 15.41 -5.92
N GLN A 323 9.64 15.62 -5.54
CA GLN A 323 10.07 16.79 -4.74
C GLN A 323 9.76 18.11 -5.45
N LYS A 324 10.00 18.18 -6.76
CA LYS A 324 9.66 19.36 -7.58
C LYS A 324 8.15 19.64 -7.55
N HIS A 325 7.32 18.61 -7.65
CA HIS A 325 5.86 18.74 -7.62
C HIS A 325 5.34 19.05 -6.21
N GLN A 326 5.98 18.50 -5.18
CA GLN A 326 5.70 18.86 -3.78
C GLN A 326 6.00 20.33 -3.52
N ALA A 327 7.14 20.86 -4.01
CA ALA A 327 7.50 22.26 -3.88
C ALA A 327 6.50 23.17 -4.63
N LEU A 328 6.03 22.76 -5.80
CA LEU A 328 4.95 23.47 -6.52
C LEU A 328 3.68 23.53 -5.65
N SER A 329 3.26 22.40 -5.10
CA SER A 329 2.08 22.29 -4.26
C SER A 329 2.19 23.17 -3.00
N GLU A 330 3.34 23.13 -2.31
CA GLU A 330 3.59 23.99 -1.15
C GLU A 330 3.50 25.48 -1.50
N SER A 331 4.03 25.88 -2.66
CA SER A 331 3.96 27.26 -3.13
C SER A 331 2.53 27.74 -3.50
N ALA A 332 1.56 26.82 -3.53
CA ALA A 332 0.15 27.08 -3.83
C ALA A 332 -0.71 27.20 -2.57
N LYS A 333 -0.21 26.85 -1.40
CA LYS A 333 -0.87 27.04 -0.11
C LYS A 333 -0.74 28.48 0.36
#